data_e29b53828ff71ee546d1cffdf225ac9c
#
_entry.id   e29b53828ff71ee546d1cffdf225ac9c
#
_cell.length_a   1.000
_cell.length_b   1.000
_cell.length_c   1.000
_cell.angle_alpha   90.00
_cell.angle_beta   90.00
_cell.angle_gamma   90.00
#
_symmetry.space_group_name_H-M   'P 1'
#
loop_
_entity.id
_entity.type
_entity.pdbx_description
1 polymer ?
#
loop_
_entity_poly.entity_id
_entity_poly.type
_entity_poly.pdbx_seq_one_letter_code
_entity_poly.pdbx_strand_id
1 'polypeptide(L)'
;MEYIAVRDLKICCESVGNGYPIVLIMGFTANMDWWDPELVNALSKKYRLLMFDNRGAGRTVTPAYGEFTCEMFADDTVALMDAKGIKRANILSMSMGGLIAQELALKYPGRVNNLVLGCTFCGGTHMIQARPEVMLILMDQSGGLDGRFDRMLKLMFTENFLKANPDFAERLKERYLRAPISDANSLRQFIACAISDTYERLSEIKNPTLVATGTDDPLIPPQNSRMLAQRIPGAKLIEYKGSSHGFMSQARDAFIKDLLNFFSLNSD
;
A
#
# COMPACT_ATOMS: atom_id res chain seq x y z
N MET A 1 -17.72 -8.68 -1.56
CA MET A 1 -16.47 -9.43 -1.90
C MET A 1 -16.77 -10.47 -2.96
N GLU A 2 -15.87 -10.66 -3.92
CA GLU A 2 -15.95 -11.65 -4.99
C GLU A 2 -14.56 -12.27 -5.24
N TYR A 3 -14.52 -13.40 -5.95
CA TYR A 3 -13.27 -14.07 -6.29
C TYR A 3 -13.11 -14.13 -7.80
N ILE A 4 -12.00 -13.59 -8.31
CA ILE A 4 -11.68 -13.51 -9.73
C ILE A 4 -10.47 -14.39 -10.04
N ALA A 5 -10.62 -15.30 -10.99
CA ALA A 5 -9.49 -16.10 -11.49
C ALA A 5 -8.65 -15.25 -12.43
N VAL A 6 -7.40 -15.02 -12.09
CA VAL A 6 -6.41 -14.29 -12.90
C VAL A 6 -5.06 -14.99 -12.79
N ARG A 7 -4.43 -15.24 -13.93
CA ARG A 7 -3.15 -15.95 -13.98
C ARG A 7 -3.21 -17.27 -13.20
N ASP A 8 -2.36 -17.46 -12.19
CA ASP A 8 -2.29 -18.61 -11.30
C ASP A 8 -3.00 -18.37 -9.95
N LEU A 9 -3.80 -17.29 -9.85
CA LEU A 9 -4.48 -16.86 -8.63
C LEU A 9 -5.99 -16.96 -8.72
N LYS A 10 -6.62 -17.02 -7.55
CA LYS A 10 -8.03 -16.66 -7.36
C LYS A 10 -8.05 -15.47 -6.39
N ILE A 11 -8.04 -14.25 -6.95
CA ILE A 11 -7.96 -13.01 -6.19
C ILE A 11 -9.30 -12.72 -5.52
N CYS A 12 -9.26 -12.47 -4.20
CA CYS A 12 -10.38 -11.91 -3.47
C CYS A 12 -10.35 -10.38 -3.62
N CYS A 13 -11.45 -9.81 -4.11
CA CYS A 13 -11.57 -8.36 -4.31
C CYS A 13 -12.97 -7.86 -3.97
N GLU A 14 -13.07 -6.53 -3.85
CA GLU A 14 -14.33 -5.82 -3.65
C GLU A 14 -14.31 -4.51 -4.44
N SER A 15 -15.44 -4.19 -5.07
CA SER A 15 -15.65 -2.90 -5.73
C SER A 15 -16.73 -2.11 -5.00
N VAL A 16 -16.43 -0.84 -4.67
CA VAL A 16 -17.35 0.06 -3.95
C VAL A 16 -17.40 1.42 -4.67
N GLY A 17 -18.59 2.01 -4.74
CA GLY A 17 -18.79 3.31 -5.40
C GLY A 17 -18.91 3.20 -6.91
N ASN A 18 -19.02 4.36 -7.56
CA ASN A 18 -19.17 4.53 -9.00
C ASN A 18 -18.26 5.66 -9.49
N GLY A 19 -18.03 5.75 -10.80
CA GLY A 19 -17.20 6.78 -11.42
C GLY A 19 -15.84 6.27 -11.89
N TYR A 20 -14.87 7.17 -12.04
CA TYR A 20 -13.54 6.81 -12.52
C TYR A 20 -12.85 5.85 -11.53
N PRO A 21 -12.18 4.79 -12.01
CA PRO A 21 -11.64 3.75 -11.12
C PRO A 21 -10.42 4.22 -10.34
N ILE A 22 -10.36 3.82 -9.07
CA ILE A 22 -9.16 3.82 -8.23
C ILE A 22 -8.86 2.38 -7.84
N VAL A 23 -7.66 1.90 -8.14
CA VAL A 23 -7.16 0.61 -7.68
C VAL A 23 -6.31 0.84 -6.42
N LEU A 24 -6.65 0.15 -5.33
CA LEU A 24 -6.04 0.31 -4.03
C LEU A 24 -5.10 -0.88 -3.76
N ILE A 25 -3.79 -0.63 -3.67
CA ILE A 25 -2.75 -1.65 -3.48
C ILE A 25 -2.18 -1.54 -2.07
N MET A 26 -2.52 -2.52 -1.22
CA MET A 26 -2.10 -2.53 0.18
C MET A 26 -0.67 -3.05 0.35
N GLY A 27 -0.07 -2.76 1.51
CA GLY A 27 1.30 -3.08 1.86
C GLY A 27 1.53 -4.50 2.37
N PHE A 28 2.74 -4.69 2.87
CA PHE A 28 3.28 -5.94 3.40
C PHE A 28 2.36 -6.56 4.47
N THR A 29 2.08 -7.84 4.35
CA THR A 29 1.22 -8.67 5.21
C THR A 29 -0.24 -8.25 5.32
N ALA A 30 -0.59 -7.05 4.89
CA ALA A 30 -1.93 -6.51 4.99
C ALA A 30 -2.83 -6.95 3.82
N ASN A 31 -4.12 -6.99 4.07
CA ASN A 31 -5.17 -7.30 3.11
C ASN A 31 -6.09 -6.09 2.91
N MET A 32 -7.13 -6.21 2.09
CA MET A 32 -8.06 -5.11 1.81
C MET A 32 -8.82 -4.58 3.03
N ASP A 33 -8.96 -5.37 4.11
CA ASP A 33 -9.62 -4.91 5.35
C ASP A 33 -8.82 -3.83 6.10
N TRP A 34 -7.56 -3.59 5.72
CA TRP A 34 -6.69 -2.57 6.33
C TRP A 34 -6.97 -1.16 5.84
N TRP A 35 -7.65 -1.00 4.71
CA TRP A 35 -8.03 0.33 4.26
C TRP A 35 -8.95 0.99 5.31
N ASP A 36 -8.64 2.24 5.64
CA ASP A 36 -9.45 3.00 6.60
C ASP A 36 -10.88 3.14 6.07
N PRO A 37 -11.92 2.69 6.83
CA PRO A 37 -13.30 2.69 6.35
C PRO A 37 -13.82 4.09 5.98
N GLU A 38 -13.35 5.13 6.66
CA GLU A 38 -13.78 6.50 6.37
C GLU A 38 -13.09 7.04 5.12
N LEU A 39 -11.82 6.66 4.87
CA LEU A 39 -11.15 6.91 3.59
C LEU A 39 -11.92 6.25 2.43
N VAL A 40 -12.25 4.97 2.57
CA VAL A 40 -13.02 4.22 1.58
C VAL A 40 -14.39 4.88 1.34
N ASN A 41 -15.11 5.21 2.43
CA ASN A 41 -16.41 5.87 2.33
C ASN A 41 -16.33 7.24 1.64
N ALA A 42 -15.31 8.04 1.95
CA ALA A 42 -15.12 9.37 1.34
C ALA A 42 -14.82 9.28 -0.16
N LEU A 43 -13.89 8.41 -0.55
CA LEU A 43 -13.50 8.23 -1.96
C LEU A 43 -14.60 7.59 -2.79
N SER A 44 -15.33 6.61 -2.26
CA SER A 44 -16.40 5.90 -2.96
C SER A 44 -17.61 6.77 -3.35
N LYS A 45 -17.75 7.96 -2.76
CA LYS A 45 -18.77 8.94 -3.15
C LYS A 45 -18.54 9.53 -4.56
N LYS A 46 -17.29 9.48 -5.06
CA LYS A 46 -16.91 10.08 -6.35
C LYS A 46 -16.21 9.10 -7.31
N TYR A 47 -15.68 8.02 -6.77
CA TYR A 47 -14.84 7.07 -7.51
C TYR A 47 -15.33 5.64 -7.32
N ARG A 48 -15.10 4.80 -8.33
CA ARG A 48 -15.23 3.36 -8.20
C ARG A 48 -13.93 2.78 -7.64
N LEU A 49 -13.94 2.35 -6.40
CA LEU A 49 -12.79 1.75 -5.74
C LEU A 49 -12.72 0.26 -6.08
N LEU A 50 -11.53 -0.24 -6.44
CA LEU A 50 -11.22 -1.66 -6.52
C LEU A 50 -10.19 -1.97 -5.44
N MET A 51 -10.61 -2.65 -4.39
CA MET A 51 -9.78 -3.17 -3.31
C MET A 51 -9.60 -4.67 -3.49
N PHE A 52 -8.45 -5.19 -3.15
CA PHE A 52 -8.18 -6.62 -3.28
C PHE A 52 -7.08 -7.08 -2.31
N ASP A 53 -7.08 -8.37 -2.05
CA ASP A 53 -6.01 -9.02 -1.30
C ASP A 53 -4.90 -9.39 -2.27
N ASN A 54 -3.69 -8.86 -2.06
CA ASN A 54 -2.51 -9.18 -2.86
C ASN A 54 -2.19 -10.69 -2.83
N ARG A 55 -1.40 -11.15 -3.78
CA ARG A 55 -0.80 -12.50 -3.78
C ARG A 55 -0.23 -12.84 -2.40
N GLY A 56 -0.67 -13.97 -1.83
CA GLY A 56 -0.24 -14.46 -0.52
C GLY A 56 -0.91 -13.80 0.67
N ALA A 57 -1.67 -12.73 0.50
CA ALA A 57 -2.35 -12.03 1.58
C ALA A 57 -3.84 -12.38 1.66
N GLY A 58 -4.40 -12.21 2.84
CA GLY A 58 -5.83 -12.27 3.07
C GLY A 58 -6.49 -13.54 2.58
N ARG A 59 -7.50 -13.38 1.74
CA ARG A 59 -8.35 -14.45 1.21
C ARG A 59 -7.97 -14.87 -0.21
N THR A 60 -6.98 -14.22 -0.81
CA THR A 60 -6.52 -14.57 -2.15
C THR A 60 -5.87 -15.96 -2.15
N VAL A 61 -6.40 -16.86 -2.99
CA VAL A 61 -5.84 -18.20 -3.16
C VAL A 61 -4.60 -18.09 -4.04
N THR A 62 -3.47 -18.53 -3.48
CA THR A 62 -2.14 -18.41 -4.06
C THR A 62 -1.47 -19.77 -4.11
N PRO A 63 -0.68 -20.10 -5.14
CA PRO A 63 0.11 -21.32 -5.17
C PRO A 63 1.00 -21.48 -3.93
N ALA A 64 1.08 -22.70 -3.41
CA ALA A 64 1.83 -23.01 -2.19
C ALA A 64 3.33 -22.76 -2.34
N TYR A 65 3.86 -22.84 -3.58
CA TYR A 65 5.27 -22.72 -3.89
C TYR A 65 5.54 -21.61 -4.91
N GLY A 66 6.82 -21.27 -5.07
CA GLY A 66 7.30 -20.25 -5.99
C GLY A 66 7.69 -18.95 -5.30
N GLU A 67 8.50 -18.16 -5.97
CA GLU A 67 8.95 -16.86 -5.50
C GLU A 67 7.89 -15.78 -5.76
N PHE A 68 7.94 -14.70 -4.98
CA PHE A 68 7.20 -13.48 -5.25
C PHE A 68 8.17 -12.37 -5.66
N THR A 69 7.75 -11.52 -6.60
CA THR A 69 8.44 -10.28 -6.95
C THR A 69 7.45 -9.13 -7.06
N CYS A 70 7.90 -7.89 -6.89
CA CYS A 70 7.02 -6.72 -7.03
C CYS A 70 6.48 -6.59 -8.47
N GLU A 71 7.24 -7.00 -9.49
CA GLU A 71 6.78 -7.08 -10.89
C GLU A 71 5.64 -8.10 -11.05
N MET A 72 5.74 -9.26 -10.37
CA MET A 72 4.67 -10.27 -10.41
C MET A 72 3.37 -9.74 -9.79
N PHE A 73 3.44 -9.00 -8.69
CA PHE A 73 2.27 -8.33 -8.10
C PHE A 73 1.70 -7.25 -9.02
N ALA A 74 2.53 -6.52 -9.74
CA ALA A 74 2.09 -5.55 -10.75
C ALA A 74 1.35 -6.25 -11.90
N ASP A 75 1.86 -7.39 -12.38
CA ASP A 75 1.19 -8.22 -13.40
C ASP A 75 -0.16 -8.75 -12.91
N ASP A 76 -0.25 -9.20 -11.65
CA ASP A 76 -1.49 -9.66 -11.03
C ASP A 76 -2.51 -8.53 -10.95
N THR A 77 -2.05 -7.31 -10.58
CA THR A 77 -2.90 -6.12 -10.52
C THR A 77 -3.47 -5.77 -11.89
N VAL A 78 -2.65 -5.80 -12.94
CA VAL A 78 -3.09 -5.54 -14.32
C VAL A 78 -4.07 -6.60 -14.79
N ALA A 79 -3.80 -7.88 -14.51
CA ALA A 79 -4.71 -8.98 -14.86
C ALA A 79 -6.07 -8.85 -14.13
N LEU A 80 -6.07 -8.41 -12.87
CA LEU A 80 -7.31 -8.09 -12.15
C LEU A 80 -8.04 -6.90 -12.76
N MET A 81 -7.32 -5.84 -13.15
CA MET A 81 -7.91 -4.70 -13.85
C MET A 81 -8.58 -5.15 -15.16
N ASP A 82 -7.94 -6.02 -15.94
CA ASP A 82 -8.50 -6.57 -17.19
C ASP A 82 -9.78 -7.35 -16.94
N ALA A 83 -9.77 -8.24 -15.95
CA ALA A 83 -10.94 -9.03 -15.56
C ALA A 83 -12.11 -8.17 -15.07
N LYS A 84 -11.83 -6.96 -14.54
CA LYS A 84 -12.81 -5.97 -14.08
C LYS A 84 -13.19 -4.94 -15.16
N GLY A 85 -12.66 -5.08 -16.38
CA GLY A 85 -12.91 -4.14 -17.49
C GLY A 85 -12.30 -2.76 -17.27
N ILE A 86 -11.28 -2.64 -16.43
CA ILE A 86 -10.61 -1.38 -16.11
C ILE A 86 -9.39 -1.21 -17.03
N LYS A 87 -9.51 -0.36 -18.04
CA LYS A 87 -8.41 -0.09 -18.98
C LYS A 87 -7.33 0.80 -18.37
N ARG A 88 -7.72 1.80 -17.59
CA ARG A 88 -6.83 2.78 -16.94
C ARG A 88 -7.46 3.20 -15.60
N ALA A 89 -6.65 3.42 -14.57
CA ALA A 89 -7.11 3.77 -13.24
C ALA A 89 -6.16 4.74 -12.54
N ASN A 90 -6.66 5.45 -11.53
CA ASN A 90 -5.82 6.01 -10.49
C ASN A 90 -5.32 4.87 -9.61
N ILE A 91 -4.06 4.91 -9.19
CA ILE A 91 -3.45 3.92 -8.31
C ILE A 91 -3.19 4.58 -6.96
N LEU A 92 -3.79 4.03 -5.92
CA LEU A 92 -3.53 4.40 -4.52
C LEU A 92 -2.81 3.26 -3.82
N SER A 93 -1.57 3.49 -3.42
CA SER A 93 -0.70 2.44 -2.89
C SER A 93 -0.07 2.83 -1.56
N MET A 94 0.19 1.82 -0.70
CA MET A 94 0.79 2.02 0.62
C MET A 94 1.95 1.03 0.83
N SER A 95 3.10 1.51 1.33
CA SER A 95 4.24 0.69 1.75
C SER A 95 4.74 -0.26 0.63
N MET A 96 4.78 -1.58 0.82
CA MET A 96 5.07 -2.56 -0.24
C MET A 96 4.19 -2.34 -1.48
N GLY A 97 2.92 -1.95 -1.29
CA GLY A 97 2.04 -1.58 -2.41
C GLY A 97 2.61 -0.48 -3.29
N GLY A 98 3.44 0.41 -2.72
CA GLY A 98 4.15 1.44 -3.47
C GLY A 98 5.27 0.89 -4.37
N LEU A 99 5.99 -0.17 -3.97
CA LEU A 99 6.92 -0.88 -4.85
C LEU A 99 6.17 -1.52 -6.02
N ILE A 100 5.04 -2.16 -5.74
CA ILE A 100 4.17 -2.75 -6.75
C ILE A 100 3.66 -1.69 -7.72
N ALA A 101 3.24 -0.54 -7.21
CA ALA A 101 2.73 0.57 -8.01
C ALA A 101 3.81 1.24 -8.86
N GLN A 102 5.06 1.30 -8.39
CA GLN A 102 6.22 1.74 -9.17
C GLN A 102 6.46 0.78 -10.35
N GLU A 103 6.52 -0.54 -10.11
CA GLU A 103 6.67 -1.54 -11.17
C GLU A 103 5.49 -1.49 -12.17
N LEU A 104 4.27 -1.29 -11.68
CA LEU A 104 3.10 -1.13 -12.52
C LEU A 104 3.22 0.10 -13.43
N ALA A 105 3.64 1.25 -12.89
CA ALA A 105 3.82 2.48 -13.66
C ALA A 105 4.96 2.38 -14.67
N LEU A 106 6.05 1.68 -14.33
CA LEU A 106 7.20 1.45 -15.20
C LEU A 106 6.86 0.50 -16.35
N LYS A 107 6.23 -0.63 -16.04
CA LYS A 107 5.93 -1.68 -17.02
C LYS A 107 4.66 -1.39 -17.85
N TYR A 108 3.67 -0.74 -17.25
CA TYR A 108 2.36 -0.50 -17.83
C TYR A 108 1.91 0.97 -17.71
N PRO A 109 2.70 1.96 -18.17
CA PRO A 109 2.41 3.39 -17.95
C PRO A 109 1.04 3.82 -18.46
N GLY A 110 0.54 3.21 -19.53
CA GLY A 110 -0.79 3.47 -20.08
C GLY A 110 -1.96 2.98 -19.23
N ARG A 111 -1.70 2.14 -18.21
CA ARG A 111 -2.72 1.62 -17.29
C ARG A 111 -2.91 2.53 -16.07
N VAL A 112 -1.97 3.43 -15.80
CA VAL A 112 -1.97 4.35 -14.67
C VAL A 112 -2.38 5.74 -15.13
N ASN A 113 -3.41 6.31 -14.51
CA ASN A 113 -3.79 7.71 -14.71
C ASN A 113 -3.00 8.60 -13.75
N ASN A 114 -3.25 8.47 -12.47
CA ASN A 114 -2.52 9.13 -11.40
C ASN A 114 -1.91 8.07 -10.47
N LEU A 115 -0.72 8.35 -9.95
CA LEU A 115 0.03 7.45 -9.07
C LEU A 115 0.14 8.08 -7.67
N VAL A 116 -0.31 7.38 -6.63
CA VAL A 116 -0.12 7.77 -5.23
C VAL A 116 0.77 6.75 -4.54
N LEU A 117 1.90 7.20 -4.04
CA LEU A 117 2.94 6.42 -3.35
C LEU A 117 2.96 6.80 -1.87
N GLY A 118 2.25 6.05 -1.02
CA GLY A 118 2.16 6.29 0.42
C GLY A 118 3.20 5.52 1.22
N CYS A 119 3.96 6.17 2.12
CA CYS A 119 4.92 5.58 3.07
C CYS A 119 5.77 4.45 2.45
N THR A 120 6.36 4.69 1.27
CA THR A 120 7.06 3.68 0.48
C THR A 120 8.51 4.07 0.15
N PHE A 121 9.20 3.21 -0.55
CA PHE A 121 10.63 3.30 -0.86
C PHE A 121 10.89 2.73 -2.27
N CYS A 122 12.13 2.81 -2.75
CA CYS A 122 12.53 2.30 -4.06
C CYS A 122 13.18 0.90 -4.01
N GLY A 123 13.52 0.41 -2.83
CA GLY A 123 14.36 -0.79 -2.67
C GLY A 123 15.84 -0.55 -2.96
N GLY A 124 16.58 -1.66 -3.15
CA GLY A 124 18.00 -1.63 -3.48
C GLY A 124 18.89 -0.97 -2.42
N THR A 125 20.10 -0.59 -2.85
CA THR A 125 21.10 0.04 -1.97
C THR A 125 20.82 1.51 -1.66
N HIS A 126 19.92 2.14 -2.38
CA HIS A 126 19.53 3.54 -2.17
C HIS A 126 18.41 3.71 -1.15
N MET A 127 17.76 2.62 -0.75
CA MET A 127 16.76 2.64 0.31
C MET A 127 17.39 3.06 1.64
N ILE A 128 16.78 4.03 2.31
CA ILE A 128 17.14 4.39 3.68
C ILE A 128 16.43 3.41 4.61
N GLN A 129 17.21 2.55 5.24
CA GLN A 129 16.73 1.48 6.10
C GLN A 129 16.12 2.02 7.40
N ALA A 130 15.13 1.32 7.93
CA ALA A 130 14.70 1.48 9.31
C ALA A 130 15.87 1.18 10.26
N ARG A 131 15.81 1.76 11.46
CA ARG A 131 16.80 1.46 12.51
C ARG A 131 16.76 -0.03 12.86
N PRO A 132 17.92 -0.65 13.25
CA PRO A 132 17.99 -2.08 13.54
C PRO A 132 16.95 -2.57 14.57
N GLU A 133 16.67 -1.78 15.60
CA GLU A 133 15.68 -2.11 16.62
C GLU A 133 14.25 -2.18 16.05
N VAL A 134 13.92 -1.35 15.06
CA VAL A 134 12.62 -1.39 14.35
C VAL A 134 12.50 -2.67 13.52
N MET A 135 13.59 -3.04 12.84
CA MET A 135 13.63 -4.28 12.05
C MET A 135 13.51 -5.52 12.96
N LEU A 136 14.13 -5.53 14.13
CA LEU A 136 13.97 -6.60 15.11
C LEU A 136 12.51 -6.74 15.57
N ILE A 137 11.81 -5.62 15.82
CA ILE A 137 10.39 -5.62 16.19
C ILE A 137 9.53 -6.15 15.03
N LEU A 138 9.81 -5.73 13.79
CA LEU A 138 9.06 -6.18 12.60
C LEU A 138 9.22 -7.69 12.35
N MET A 139 10.42 -8.22 12.55
CA MET A 139 10.75 -9.62 12.29
C MET A 139 10.42 -10.57 13.44
N ASP A 140 10.09 -10.06 14.63
CA ASP A 140 9.73 -10.87 15.78
C ASP A 140 8.40 -11.59 15.56
N GLN A 141 8.41 -12.92 15.62
CA GLN A 141 7.25 -13.79 15.42
C GLN A 141 6.65 -14.30 16.76
N SER A 142 7.18 -13.87 17.89
CA SER A 142 6.73 -14.32 19.22
C SER A 142 5.30 -13.84 19.55
N GLY A 143 4.62 -14.54 20.44
CA GLY A 143 3.28 -14.16 20.92
C GLY A 143 2.14 -14.35 19.90
N GLY A 144 2.38 -15.09 18.82
CA GLY A 144 1.34 -15.40 17.82
C GLY A 144 0.77 -14.14 17.14
N LEU A 145 -0.48 -14.21 16.68
CA LEU A 145 -1.14 -13.10 15.97
C LEU A 145 -1.34 -11.88 16.87
N ASP A 146 -1.65 -12.05 18.15
CA ASP A 146 -1.83 -10.94 19.09
C ASP A 146 -0.52 -10.18 19.31
N GLY A 147 0.57 -10.89 19.59
CA GLY A 147 1.88 -10.28 19.79
C GLY A 147 2.38 -9.55 18.53
N ARG A 148 2.15 -10.12 17.36
CA ARG A 148 2.47 -9.43 16.08
C ARG A 148 1.64 -8.17 15.89
N PHE A 149 0.34 -8.23 16.16
CA PHE A 149 -0.53 -7.06 16.07
C PHE A 149 -0.06 -5.94 16.99
N ASP A 150 0.23 -6.24 18.26
CA ASP A 150 0.67 -5.25 19.23
C ASP A 150 2.00 -4.58 18.85
N ARG A 151 2.94 -5.35 18.29
CA ARG A 151 4.21 -4.80 17.78
C ARG A 151 4.00 -3.94 16.55
N MET A 152 3.22 -4.42 15.59
CA MET A 152 2.89 -3.69 14.38
C MET A 152 2.16 -2.38 14.72
N LEU A 153 1.21 -2.40 15.66
CA LEU A 153 0.48 -1.21 16.10
C LEU A 153 1.43 -0.09 16.54
N LYS A 154 2.49 -0.43 17.29
CA LYS A 154 3.51 0.52 17.77
C LYS A 154 4.39 1.07 16.64
N LEU A 155 4.59 0.33 15.56
CA LEU A 155 5.34 0.79 14.39
C LEU A 155 4.48 1.64 13.45
N MET A 156 3.18 1.32 13.38
CA MET A 156 2.24 1.97 12.46
C MET A 156 1.72 3.30 12.98
N PHE A 157 1.54 3.45 14.31
CA PHE A 157 0.85 4.60 14.88
C PHE A 157 1.62 5.22 16.03
N THR A 158 1.57 6.55 16.14
CA THR A 158 2.17 7.26 17.26
C THR A 158 1.40 7.02 18.57
N GLU A 159 2.11 7.03 19.68
CA GLU A 159 1.51 6.84 21.01
C GLU A 159 0.40 7.88 21.31
N ASN A 160 0.63 9.13 20.90
CA ASN A 160 -0.34 10.20 21.07
C ASN A 160 -1.65 9.93 20.33
N PHE A 161 -1.56 9.40 19.08
CA PHE A 161 -2.74 9.04 18.32
C PHE A 161 -3.52 7.90 18.99
N LEU A 162 -2.83 6.85 19.43
CA LEU A 162 -3.46 5.70 20.09
C LEU A 162 -4.13 6.11 21.41
N LYS A 163 -3.51 6.98 22.19
CA LYS A 163 -4.11 7.52 23.43
C LYS A 163 -5.36 8.37 23.16
N ALA A 164 -5.34 9.16 22.09
CA ALA A 164 -6.48 9.99 21.70
C ALA A 164 -7.63 9.19 21.06
N ASN A 165 -7.37 7.96 20.58
CA ASN A 165 -8.33 7.11 19.88
C ASN A 165 -8.34 5.68 20.47
N PRO A 166 -8.80 5.48 21.70
CA PRO A 166 -8.66 4.21 22.42
C PRO A 166 -9.33 3.02 21.71
N ASP A 167 -10.48 3.23 21.07
CA ASP A 167 -11.21 2.17 20.35
C ASP A 167 -10.61 1.85 18.98
N PHE A 168 -9.66 2.67 18.49
CA PHE A 168 -9.08 2.49 17.15
C PHE A 168 -8.30 1.17 17.05
N ALA A 169 -7.48 0.89 18.07
CA ALA A 169 -6.66 -0.32 18.12
C ALA A 169 -7.51 -1.59 18.10
N GLU A 170 -8.61 -1.61 18.86
CA GLU A 170 -9.53 -2.75 18.93
C GLU A 170 -10.22 -2.98 17.59
N ARG A 171 -10.78 -1.95 16.98
CA ARG A 171 -11.40 -2.03 15.64
C ARG A 171 -10.41 -2.44 14.56
N LEU A 172 -9.14 -2.02 14.65
CA LEU A 172 -8.10 -2.43 13.72
C LEU A 172 -7.72 -3.90 13.93
N LYS A 173 -7.65 -4.36 15.19
CA LYS A 173 -7.37 -5.75 15.56
C LYS A 173 -8.43 -6.71 15.02
N GLU A 174 -9.70 -6.36 15.15
CA GLU A 174 -10.79 -7.15 14.57
C GLU A 174 -10.61 -7.34 13.05
N ARG A 175 -10.24 -6.28 12.33
CA ARG A 175 -9.98 -6.33 10.88
C ARG A 175 -8.74 -7.17 10.55
N TYR A 176 -7.67 -7.01 11.33
CA TYR A 176 -6.44 -7.80 11.19
C TYR A 176 -6.70 -9.31 11.32
N LEU A 177 -7.51 -9.70 12.30
CA LEU A 177 -7.79 -11.11 12.61
C LEU A 177 -8.75 -11.79 11.62
N ARG A 178 -9.46 -11.05 10.76
CA ARG A 178 -10.41 -11.64 9.79
C ARG A 178 -9.75 -12.54 8.76
N ALA A 179 -8.57 -12.19 8.28
CA ALA A 179 -7.85 -12.95 7.27
C ALA A 179 -6.33 -12.69 7.36
N PRO A 180 -5.67 -13.22 8.40
CA PRO A 180 -4.24 -13.02 8.60
C PRO A 180 -3.43 -13.76 7.53
N ILE A 181 -2.27 -13.21 7.19
CA ILE A 181 -1.31 -13.84 6.30
C ILE A 181 -0.62 -15.03 7.00
N SER A 182 -0.29 -16.08 6.25
CA SER A 182 0.56 -17.16 6.74
C SER A 182 2.03 -16.74 6.84
N ASP A 183 2.78 -17.38 7.74
CA ASP A 183 4.23 -17.11 7.92
C ASP A 183 5.02 -17.34 6.63
N ALA A 184 4.70 -18.41 5.90
CA ALA A 184 5.33 -18.71 4.62
C ALA A 184 5.11 -17.60 3.59
N ASN A 185 3.89 -17.09 3.47
CA ASN A 185 3.59 -16.01 2.52
C ASN A 185 4.12 -14.66 3.00
N SER A 186 4.16 -14.42 4.32
CA SER A 186 4.83 -13.25 4.89
C SER A 186 6.31 -13.21 4.50
N LEU A 187 7.01 -14.34 4.64
CA LEU A 187 8.41 -14.45 4.22
C LEU A 187 8.58 -14.21 2.70
N ARG A 188 7.69 -14.78 1.87
CA ARG A 188 7.74 -14.58 0.40
C ARG A 188 7.54 -13.10 0.03
N GLN A 189 6.59 -12.40 0.68
CA GLN A 189 6.39 -10.96 0.47
C GLN A 189 7.59 -10.14 0.97
N PHE A 190 8.18 -10.52 2.10
CA PHE A 190 9.38 -9.85 2.62
C PHE A 190 10.55 -9.98 1.64
N ILE A 191 10.78 -11.17 1.09
CA ILE A 191 11.82 -11.40 0.06
C ILE A 191 11.53 -10.54 -1.17
N ALA A 192 10.28 -10.49 -1.65
CA ALA A 192 9.91 -9.63 -2.78
C ALA A 192 10.25 -8.15 -2.55
N CYS A 193 10.02 -7.64 -1.34
CA CYS A 193 10.44 -6.28 -0.97
C CYS A 193 11.97 -6.13 -0.95
N ALA A 194 12.68 -7.12 -0.39
CA ALA A 194 14.13 -7.07 -0.19
C ALA A 194 14.92 -7.11 -1.52
N ILE A 195 14.40 -7.83 -2.52
CA ILE A 195 15.05 -7.93 -3.85
C ILE A 195 14.60 -6.84 -4.82
N SER A 196 13.60 -6.05 -4.46
CA SER A 196 13.07 -4.97 -5.32
C SER A 196 14.08 -3.82 -5.42
N ASP A 197 14.27 -3.29 -6.63
CA ASP A 197 15.05 -2.08 -6.88
C ASP A 197 14.50 -1.34 -8.10
N THR A 198 13.92 -0.19 -7.86
CA THR A 198 13.37 0.69 -8.89
C THR A 198 14.16 1.99 -9.05
N TYR A 199 15.20 2.22 -8.23
CA TYR A 199 15.84 3.52 -8.08
C TYR A 199 16.29 4.14 -9.40
N GLU A 200 17.02 3.42 -10.25
CA GLU A 200 17.53 3.95 -11.51
C GLU A 200 16.40 4.21 -12.54
N ARG A 201 15.28 3.48 -12.41
CA ARG A 201 14.13 3.58 -13.32
C ARG A 201 13.08 4.61 -12.87
N LEU A 202 13.20 5.20 -11.66
CA LEU A 202 12.22 6.18 -11.15
C LEU A 202 12.02 7.38 -12.07
N SER A 203 13.06 7.81 -12.78
CA SER A 203 12.97 8.91 -13.75
C SER A 203 12.16 8.58 -15.01
N GLU A 204 11.83 7.31 -15.24
CA GLU A 204 11.01 6.83 -16.35
C GLU A 204 9.52 6.91 -16.04
N ILE A 205 9.12 7.05 -14.76
CA ILE A 205 7.73 7.24 -14.37
C ILE A 205 7.25 8.61 -14.84
N LYS A 206 6.30 8.63 -15.80
CA LYS A 206 5.77 9.86 -16.41
C LYS A 206 4.36 10.21 -15.93
N ASN A 207 3.72 9.32 -15.18
CA ASN A 207 2.39 9.54 -14.66
C ASN A 207 2.41 10.63 -13.58
N PRO A 208 1.40 11.52 -13.52
CA PRO A 208 1.26 12.44 -12.39
C PRO A 208 1.36 11.68 -11.07
N THR A 209 2.33 12.07 -10.22
CA THR A 209 2.65 11.31 -9.01
C THR A 209 2.53 12.18 -7.76
N LEU A 210 1.84 11.65 -6.75
CA LEU A 210 1.79 12.15 -5.39
C LEU A 210 2.54 11.19 -4.48
N VAL A 211 3.57 11.67 -3.81
CA VAL A 211 4.26 10.92 -2.75
C VAL A 211 3.78 11.45 -1.40
N ALA A 212 3.39 10.55 -0.50
CA ALA A 212 2.81 10.91 0.80
C ALA A 212 3.46 10.10 1.92
N THR A 213 3.74 10.72 3.07
CA THR A 213 4.36 10.04 4.22
C THR A 213 4.04 10.73 5.54
N GLY A 214 4.11 9.98 6.64
CA GLY A 214 4.18 10.56 7.98
C GLY A 214 5.61 10.99 8.33
N THR A 215 5.76 12.13 9.03
CA THR A 215 7.11 12.62 9.40
C THR A 215 7.80 11.75 10.44
N ASP A 216 7.03 10.98 11.23
CA ASP A 216 7.49 10.18 12.36
C ASP A 216 7.44 8.67 12.05
N ASP A 217 7.48 8.31 10.76
CA ASP A 217 7.46 6.92 10.30
C ASP A 217 8.80 6.23 10.66
N PRO A 218 8.81 5.28 11.63
CA PRO A 218 10.02 4.55 12.00
C PRO A 218 10.29 3.38 11.07
N LEU A 219 9.25 2.88 10.38
CA LEU A 219 9.32 1.68 9.57
C LEU A 219 9.89 1.97 8.19
N ILE A 220 9.37 3.02 7.55
CA ILE A 220 9.91 3.55 6.29
C ILE A 220 10.28 5.03 6.50
N PRO A 221 11.53 5.33 6.84
CA PRO A 221 11.97 6.70 7.10
C PRO A 221 11.53 7.67 6.00
N PRO A 222 10.97 8.86 6.34
CA PRO A 222 10.38 9.79 5.37
C PRO A 222 11.36 10.29 4.31
N GLN A 223 12.66 10.14 4.54
CA GLN A 223 13.71 10.42 3.56
C GLN A 223 13.55 9.57 2.28
N ASN A 224 12.99 8.34 2.38
CA ASN A 224 12.66 7.54 1.20
C ASN A 224 11.62 8.24 0.33
N SER A 225 10.56 8.77 0.93
CA SER A 225 9.53 9.53 0.22
C SER A 225 10.08 10.81 -0.41
N ARG A 226 10.98 11.52 0.28
CA ARG A 226 11.67 12.70 -0.29
C ARG A 226 12.51 12.33 -1.50
N MET A 227 13.23 11.21 -1.44
CA MET A 227 14.02 10.70 -2.56
C MET A 227 13.12 10.32 -3.76
N LEU A 228 12.02 9.62 -3.54
CA LEU A 228 11.06 9.29 -4.60
C LEU A 228 10.54 10.56 -5.29
N ALA A 229 10.14 11.57 -4.50
CA ALA A 229 9.64 12.84 -5.03
C ALA A 229 10.69 13.63 -5.81
N GLN A 230 11.98 13.50 -5.46
CA GLN A 230 13.09 14.13 -6.18
C GLN A 230 13.42 13.40 -7.49
N ARG A 231 13.28 12.06 -7.52
CA ARG A 231 13.68 11.23 -8.66
C ARG A 231 12.57 11.08 -9.71
N ILE A 232 11.30 11.10 -9.30
CA ILE A 232 10.15 10.98 -10.21
C ILE A 232 9.82 12.38 -10.77
N PRO A 233 9.89 12.58 -12.10
CA PRO A 233 9.67 13.89 -12.71
C PRO A 233 8.26 14.45 -12.39
N GLY A 234 8.20 15.66 -11.87
CA GLY A 234 6.93 16.33 -11.55
C GLY A 234 6.18 15.80 -10.35
N ALA A 235 6.76 14.87 -9.59
CA ALA A 235 6.12 14.34 -8.40
C ALA A 235 5.94 15.42 -7.32
N LYS A 236 4.78 15.37 -6.64
CA LYS A 236 4.48 16.23 -5.48
C LYS A 236 4.71 15.42 -4.20
N LEU A 237 5.28 16.06 -3.18
CA LEU A 237 5.47 15.46 -1.85
C LEU A 237 4.54 16.12 -0.84
N ILE A 238 3.86 15.31 -0.04
CA ILE A 238 3.11 15.75 1.14
C ILE A 238 3.61 14.95 2.35
N GLU A 239 4.01 15.69 3.39
CA GLU A 239 4.45 15.12 4.66
C GLU A 239 3.44 15.47 5.76
N TYR A 240 2.86 14.43 6.39
CA TYR A 240 1.89 14.59 7.48
C TYR A 240 2.63 14.64 8.82
N LYS A 241 2.76 15.86 9.35
CA LYS A 241 3.52 16.12 10.59
C LYS A 241 2.94 15.37 11.78
N GLY A 242 3.80 14.71 12.54
CA GLY A 242 3.41 13.96 13.75
C GLY A 242 2.65 12.66 13.46
N SER A 243 2.64 12.20 12.21
CA SER A 243 2.06 10.92 11.82
C SER A 243 3.16 9.90 11.53
N SER A 244 2.88 8.63 11.82
CA SER A 244 3.76 7.49 11.59
C SER A 244 3.40 6.76 10.27
N HIS A 245 3.78 5.49 10.13
CA HIS A 245 3.52 4.68 8.94
C HIS A 245 2.04 4.61 8.58
N GLY A 246 1.14 4.55 9.57
CA GLY A 246 -0.31 4.57 9.40
C GLY A 246 -0.90 5.97 9.21
N PHE A 247 -0.18 6.90 8.60
CA PHE A 247 -0.60 8.30 8.41
C PHE A 247 -1.97 8.43 7.74
N MET A 248 -2.36 7.49 6.89
CA MET A 248 -3.66 7.50 6.21
C MET A 248 -4.86 7.49 7.18
N SER A 249 -4.68 6.94 8.40
CA SER A 249 -5.67 7.02 9.48
C SER A 249 -5.37 8.14 10.48
N GLN A 250 -4.09 8.46 10.72
CA GLN A 250 -3.70 9.52 11.67
C GLN A 250 -3.99 10.93 11.14
N ALA A 251 -3.74 11.16 9.86
CA ALA A 251 -3.99 12.43 9.16
C ALA A 251 -5.13 12.30 8.14
N ARG A 252 -6.09 11.43 8.42
CA ARG A 252 -7.11 10.96 7.49
C ARG A 252 -7.81 12.06 6.72
N ASP A 253 -8.35 13.06 7.39
CA ASP A 253 -9.14 14.12 6.74
C ASP A 253 -8.30 14.98 5.81
N ALA A 254 -7.06 15.27 6.22
CA ALA A 254 -6.09 15.98 5.37
C ALA A 254 -5.71 15.11 4.17
N PHE A 255 -5.43 13.82 4.37
CA PHE A 255 -5.09 12.90 3.29
C PHE A 255 -6.23 12.73 2.28
N ILE A 256 -7.48 12.58 2.74
CA ILE A 256 -8.66 12.52 1.86
C ILE A 256 -8.75 13.80 1.01
N LYS A 257 -8.62 14.96 1.62
CA LYS A 257 -8.66 16.25 0.92
C LYS A 257 -7.58 16.34 -0.16
N ASP A 258 -6.35 15.95 0.18
CA ASP A 258 -5.21 15.99 -0.73
C ASP A 258 -5.37 15.01 -1.89
N LEU A 259 -5.88 13.78 -1.64
CA LEU A 259 -6.20 12.82 -2.68
C LEU A 259 -7.28 13.34 -3.65
N LEU A 260 -8.37 13.87 -3.12
CA LEU A 260 -9.47 14.40 -3.94
C LEU A 260 -8.99 15.56 -4.81
N ASN A 261 -8.18 16.46 -4.27
CA ASN A 261 -7.57 17.56 -5.01
C ASN A 261 -6.61 17.04 -6.09
N PHE A 262 -5.74 16.09 -5.74
CA PHE A 262 -4.77 15.53 -6.68
C PHE A 262 -5.45 14.83 -7.86
N PHE A 263 -6.44 14.00 -7.60
CA PHE A 263 -7.17 13.31 -8.66
C PHE A 263 -8.00 14.25 -9.54
N SER A 264 -8.57 15.32 -8.98
CA SER A 264 -9.37 16.27 -9.75
C SER A 264 -8.54 17.16 -10.68
N LEU A 265 -7.31 17.50 -10.30
CA LEU A 265 -6.40 18.32 -11.10
C LEU A 265 -5.84 17.59 -12.32
N ASN A 266 -5.85 16.27 -12.31
CA ASN A 266 -5.28 15.40 -13.32
C ASN A 266 -6.34 14.45 -13.91
N SER A 267 -7.61 14.87 -13.91
CA SER A 267 -8.70 14.15 -14.59
C SER A 267 -8.66 14.52 -16.07
N ASP A 268 -8.50 13.51 -16.94
CA ASP A 268 -8.71 13.65 -18.39
C ASP A 268 -10.19 13.60 -18.71
#